data_307fd89b2c81339d0d2070a718279605
#
_entry.id   307fd89b2c81339d0d2070a718279605
#
_cell.length_a   1.000
_cell.length_b   1.000
_cell.length_c   1.000
_cell.angle_alpha   90.00
_cell.angle_beta   90.00
_cell.angle_gamma   90.00
#
_symmetry.space_group_name_H-M   'P 1'
#
loop_
_entity.id
_entity.type
_entity.pdbx_description
1 polymer ?
#
loop_
_entity_poly.entity_id
_entity_poly.type
_entity_poly.pdbx_seq_one_letter_code
_entity_poly.pdbx_strand_id
1 'polypeptide(L)'
;ERAFIKRVSEGTIQYMIELDYIINQFSKVKVNKMKPVIRNILRMSVYQLKYMDSVPDSAVCNEAVKLAKRKGFGSLSGFVNGVLRNISRNLSTITYPDGQKDQIQYLSVRYSMPEWIVRQWINDYGMEQTVSVLQAFLQETPVTIRTNLLKITPEALEKWLKEEGVTAEKMVCADMPELNYAFMISGFDHLNALASFREGLFYVQDVSSMMVAETVAPKKDSYIIDVCAAPGGKSVHLAEKLGGTGMVEARDLTEYKTDLIRQNIARHQLSNMRDRKSVV
;
A
#
# COMPACT_ATOMS: atom_id res chain seq x y z
N GLU A 1 -12.24 -13.81 -6.76
CA GLU A 1 -11.80 -14.42 -5.49
C GLU A 1 -10.51 -13.78 -4.94
N ARG A 2 -9.44 -13.63 -5.74
CA ARG A 2 -8.18 -13.01 -5.29
C ARG A 2 -8.36 -11.56 -4.82
N ALA A 3 -9.11 -10.74 -5.56
CA ALA A 3 -9.38 -9.35 -5.20
C ALA A 3 -10.14 -9.24 -3.87
N PHE A 4 -11.12 -10.12 -3.62
CA PHE A 4 -11.83 -10.19 -2.35
C PHE A 4 -10.90 -10.53 -1.18
N ILE A 5 -10.06 -11.58 -1.34
CA ILE A 5 -9.10 -12.00 -0.31
C ILE A 5 -8.13 -10.86 -0.01
N LYS A 6 -7.61 -10.21 -1.05
CA LYS A 6 -6.71 -9.06 -0.92
C LYS A 6 -7.39 -7.93 -0.12
N ARG A 7 -8.58 -7.51 -0.54
CA ARG A 7 -9.34 -6.42 0.11
C ARG A 7 -9.61 -6.72 1.59
N VAL A 8 -10.09 -7.93 1.91
CA VAL A 8 -10.35 -8.32 3.31
C VAL A 8 -9.05 -8.35 4.13
N SER A 9 -7.97 -8.91 3.59
CA SER A 9 -6.70 -9.04 4.31
C SER A 9 -6.05 -7.68 4.56
N GLU A 10 -5.87 -6.88 3.51
CA GLU A 10 -5.23 -5.56 3.59
C GLU A 10 -6.07 -4.60 4.44
N GLY A 11 -7.38 -4.53 4.20
CA GLY A 11 -8.27 -3.68 4.97
C GLY A 11 -8.34 -4.07 6.45
N THR A 12 -8.33 -5.37 6.77
CA THR A 12 -8.27 -5.82 8.17
C THR A 12 -6.99 -5.35 8.87
N ILE A 13 -5.87 -5.35 8.18
CA ILE A 13 -4.60 -4.87 8.74
C ILE A 13 -4.63 -3.34 8.87
N GLN A 14 -5.08 -2.65 7.84
CA GLN A 14 -5.14 -1.19 7.79
C GLN A 14 -6.01 -0.61 8.91
N TYR A 15 -7.17 -1.21 9.17
CA TYR A 15 -8.14 -0.75 10.17
C TYR A 15 -8.04 -1.49 11.52
N MET A 16 -6.96 -2.20 11.78
CA MET A 16 -6.86 -3.15 12.90
C MET A 16 -7.14 -2.52 14.28
N ILE A 17 -6.66 -1.29 14.54
CA ILE A 17 -6.86 -0.60 15.82
C ILE A 17 -8.34 -0.24 16.01
N GLU A 18 -8.98 0.29 14.99
CA GLU A 18 -10.40 0.60 15.00
C GLU A 18 -11.25 -0.66 15.18
N LEU A 19 -10.93 -1.73 14.44
CA LEU A 19 -11.65 -3.01 14.55
C LEU A 19 -11.55 -3.60 15.95
N ASP A 20 -10.37 -3.56 16.57
CA ASP A 20 -10.17 -4.00 17.95
C ASP A 20 -10.98 -3.16 18.95
N TYR A 21 -11.02 -1.86 18.72
CA TYR A 21 -11.82 -0.95 19.52
C TYR A 21 -13.31 -1.28 19.43
N ILE A 22 -13.83 -1.49 18.22
CA ILE A 22 -15.22 -1.89 17.98
C ILE A 22 -15.52 -3.23 18.66
N ILE A 23 -14.71 -4.26 18.43
CA ILE A 23 -14.91 -5.57 19.07
C ILE A 23 -14.95 -5.43 20.58
N ASN A 24 -14.10 -4.60 21.17
CA ASN A 24 -14.04 -4.38 22.60
C ASN A 24 -15.27 -3.67 23.18
N GLN A 25 -16.07 -2.97 22.39
CA GLN A 25 -17.35 -2.38 22.83
C GLN A 25 -18.45 -3.44 22.95
N PHE A 26 -18.47 -4.44 22.07
CA PHE A 26 -19.55 -5.40 21.95
C PHE A 26 -19.20 -6.80 22.48
N SER A 27 -17.98 -7.00 22.94
CA SER A 27 -17.50 -8.28 23.49
C SER A 27 -17.15 -8.15 24.97
N LYS A 28 -17.61 -9.12 25.76
CA LYS A 28 -17.21 -9.25 27.16
C LYS A 28 -15.73 -9.61 27.33
N VAL A 29 -15.15 -10.28 26.32
CA VAL A 29 -13.74 -10.67 26.30
C VAL A 29 -12.98 -9.65 25.46
N LYS A 30 -11.96 -9.03 26.03
CA LYS A 30 -11.11 -8.08 25.30
C LYS A 30 -10.26 -8.79 24.25
N VAL A 31 -10.02 -8.15 23.11
CA VAL A 31 -9.29 -8.74 21.95
C VAL A 31 -7.91 -9.28 22.31
N ASN A 32 -7.20 -8.63 23.23
CA ASN A 32 -5.87 -9.07 23.69
C ASN A 32 -5.91 -10.37 24.53
N LYS A 33 -7.07 -10.77 25.04
CA LYS A 33 -7.31 -12.01 25.78
C LYS A 33 -7.88 -13.14 24.91
N MET A 34 -8.22 -12.86 23.66
CA MET A 34 -8.75 -13.85 22.74
C MET A 34 -7.66 -14.75 22.15
N LYS A 35 -8.01 -15.99 21.83
CA LYS A 35 -7.15 -16.85 21.01
C LYS A 35 -6.87 -16.16 19.67
N PRO A 36 -5.61 -16.15 19.17
CA PRO A 36 -5.24 -15.39 17.95
C PRO A 36 -6.13 -15.68 16.75
N VAL A 37 -6.51 -16.96 16.54
CA VAL A 37 -7.39 -17.36 15.44
C VAL A 37 -8.78 -16.71 15.56
N ILE A 38 -9.40 -16.75 16.75
CA ILE A 38 -10.72 -16.15 16.99
C ILE A 38 -10.67 -14.64 16.84
N ARG A 39 -9.63 -13.99 17.37
CA ARG A 39 -9.40 -12.54 17.22
C ARG A 39 -9.33 -12.14 15.76
N ASN A 40 -8.56 -12.87 14.94
CA ASN A 40 -8.42 -12.55 13.52
C ASN A 40 -9.71 -12.83 12.73
N ILE A 41 -10.46 -13.90 13.06
CA ILE A 41 -11.78 -14.14 12.48
C ILE A 41 -12.72 -12.96 12.77
N LEU A 42 -12.78 -12.49 14.04
CA LEU A 42 -13.60 -11.33 14.38
C LEU A 42 -13.17 -10.06 13.65
N ARG A 43 -11.86 -9.76 13.60
CA ARG A 43 -11.35 -8.59 12.87
C ARG A 43 -11.76 -8.59 11.40
N MET A 44 -11.48 -9.70 10.68
CA MET A 44 -11.87 -9.84 9.26
C MET A 44 -13.38 -9.71 9.04
N SER A 45 -14.16 -10.23 9.97
CA SER A 45 -15.62 -10.17 9.88
C SER A 45 -16.14 -8.76 10.16
N VAL A 46 -15.62 -8.07 11.18
CA VAL A 46 -16.01 -6.69 11.48
C VAL A 46 -15.61 -5.74 10.36
N TYR A 47 -14.45 -5.96 9.74
CA TYR A 47 -14.06 -5.23 8.53
C TYR A 47 -15.10 -5.38 7.42
N GLN A 48 -15.53 -6.62 7.13
CA GLN A 48 -16.56 -6.87 6.11
C GLN A 48 -17.89 -6.22 6.47
N LEU A 49 -18.34 -6.35 7.72
CA LEU A 49 -19.60 -5.74 8.18
C LEU A 49 -19.60 -4.21 8.05
N LYS A 50 -18.45 -3.57 8.21
CA LYS A 50 -18.35 -2.11 8.24
C LYS A 50 -17.98 -1.46 6.92
N TYR A 51 -17.19 -2.15 6.08
CA TYR A 51 -16.53 -1.55 4.90
C TYR A 51 -16.83 -2.27 3.58
N MET A 52 -17.67 -3.32 3.61
CA MET A 52 -17.98 -4.09 2.40
C MET A 52 -19.50 -4.26 2.21
N ASP A 53 -20.17 -3.19 1.83
CA ASP A 53 -21.64 -3.15 1.66
C ASP A 53 -22.19 -4.21 0.72
N SER A 54 -21.36 -4.72 -0.21
CA SER A 54 -21.75 -5.79 -1.15
C SER A 54 -21.82 -7.18 -0.51
N VAL A 55 -21.37 -7.33 0.76
CA VAL A 55 -21.38 -8.62 1.47
C VAL A 55 -22.49 -8.62 2.51
N PRO A 56 -23.50 -9.49 2.39
CA PRO A 56 -24.59 -9.55 3.37
C PRO A 56 -24.08 -9.93 4.77
N ASP A 57 -24.52 -9.21 5.80
CA ASP A 57 -24.13 -9.44 7.22
C ASP A 57 -24.34 -10.89 7.67
N SER A 58 -25.44 -11.51 7.21
CA SER A 58 -25.73 -12.90 7.51
C SER A 58 -24.69 -13.86 6.94
N ALA A 59 -24.17 -13.57 5.76
CA ALA A 59 -23.10 -14.34 5.12
C ALA A 59 -21.81 -14.21 5.91
N VAL A 60 -21.41 -12.98 6.29
CA VAL A 60 -20.23 -12.72 7.12
C VAL A 60 -20.28 -13.51 8.42
N CYS A 61 -21.40 -13.43 9.15
CA CYS A 61 -21.57 -14.15 10.43
C CYS A 61 -21.50 -15.66 10.23
N ASN A 62 -22.15 -16.21 9.20
CA ASN A 62 -22.16 -17.65 8.95
C ASN A 62 -20.79 -18.18 8.56
N GLU A 63 -20.05 -17.49 7.69
CA GLU A 63 -18.71 -17.89 7.28
C GLU A 63 -17.71 -17.80 8.43
N ALA A 64 -17.82 -16.78 9.29
CA ALA A 64 -17.01 -16.66 10.50
C ALA A 64 -17.20 -17.88 11.45
N VAL A 65 -18.44 -18.31 11.64
CA VAL A 65 -18.77 -19.50 12.44
C VAL A 65 -18.20 -20.77 11.81
N LYS A 66 -18.36 -20.95 10.49
CA LYS A 66 -17.78 -22.09 9.76
C LYS A 66 -16.24 -22.09 9.88
N LEU A 67 -15.62 -20.93 9.73
CA LEU A 67 -14.17 -20.81 9.84
C LEU A 67 -13.65 -21.14 11.24
N ALA A 68 -14.35 -20.67 12.29
CA ALA A 68 -14.01 -21.02 13.68
C ALA A 68 -14.07 -22.55 13.91
N LYS A 69 -15.13 -23.22 13.44
CA LYS A 69 -15.26 -24.67 13.50
C LYS A 69 -14.15 -25.40 12.74
N ARG A 70 -13.87 -25.00 11.50
CA ARG A 70 -12.79 -25.54 10.65
C ARG A 70 -11.41 -25.44 11.29
N LYS A 71 -11.16 -24.36 12.03
CA LYS A 71 -9.88 -24.14 12.73
C LYS A 71 -9.80 -24.80 14.11
N GLY A 72 -10.74 -25.69 14.45
CA GLY A 72 -10.74 -26.44 15.69
C GLY A 72 -11.32 -25.67 16.90
N PHE A 73 -11.95 -24.52 16.67
CA PHE A 73 -12.55 -23.71 17.74
C PHE A 73 -14.07 -23.78 17.76
N GLY A 74 -14.63 -24.98 17.53
CA GLY A 74 -16.08 -25.20 17.50
C GLY A 74 -16.81 -24.78 18.79
N SER A 75 -16.20 -24.95 19.95
CA SER A 75 -16.74 -24.51 21.24
C SER A 75 -16.87 -22.98 21.36
N LEU A 76 -16.10 -22.22 20.59
CA LEU A 76 -16.15 -20.74 20.55
C LEU A 76 -17.03 -20.19 19.41
N SER A 77 -17.63 -21.05 18.60
CA SER A 77 -18.46 -20.64 17.46
C SER A 77 -19.68 -19.81 17.88
N GLY A 78 -20.30 -20.17 19.02
CA GLY A 78 -21.41 -19.39 19.60
C GLY A 78 -20.97 -17.99 20.04
N PHE A 79 -19.79 -17.88 20.65
CA PHE A 79 -19.20 -16.59 21.03
C PHE A 79 -18.94 -15.72 19.79
N VAL A 80 -18.32 -16.26 18.74
CA VAL A 80 -18.06 -15.54 17.48
C VAL A 80 -19.38 -15.03 16.88
N ASN A 81 -20.39 -15.89 16.76
CA ASN A 81 -21.70 -15.51 16.24
C ASN A 81 -22.38 -14.43 17.09
N GLY A 82 -22.35 -14.57 18.41
CA GLY A 82 -22.95 -13.60 19.33
C GLY A 82 -22.33 -12.20 19.20
N VAL A 83 -21.01 -12.12 19.19
CA VAL A 83 -20.29 -10.85 19.03
C VAL A 83 -20.59 -10.20 17.67
N LEU A 84 -20.48 -10.96 16.57
CA LEU A 84 -20.69 -10.42 15.23
C LEU A 84 -22.12 -9.96 14.99
N ARG A 85 -23.13 -10.72 15.43
CA ARG A 85 -24.54 -10.31 15.32
C ARG A 85 -24.85 -9.08 16.18
N ASN A 86 -24.19 -8.95 17.35
CA ASN A 86 -24.34 -7.76 18.18
C ASN A 86 -23.75 -6.54 17.48
N ILE A 87 -22.56 -6.66 16.88
CA ILE A 87 -21.93 -5.57 16.11
C ILE A 87 -22.79 -5.22 14.89
N SER A 88 -23.20 -6.20 14.07
CA SER A 88 -24.02 -5.98 12.87
C SER A 88 -25.31 -5.18 13.16
N ARG A 89 -25.99 -5.50 14.26
CA ARG A 89 -27.23 -4.79 14.65
C ARG A 89 -27.00 -3.39 15.18
N ASN A 90 -25.80 -3.08 15.63
CA ASN A 90 -25.46 -1.84 16.32
C ASN A 90 -24.35 -1.05 15.63
N LEU A 91 -24.12 -1.28 14.33
CA LEU A 91 -23.09 -0.55 13.56
C LEU A 91 -23.26 0.98 13.64
N SER A 92 -24.49 1.48 13.60
CA SER A 92 -24.81 2.90 13.70
C SER A 92 -24.63 3.50 15.11
N THR A 93 -24.48 2.65 16.13
CA THR A 93 -24.34 3.08 17.53
C THR A 93 -22.90 2.95 18.04
N ILE A 94 -21.95 2.64 17.16
CA ILE A 94 -20.53 2.61 17.51
C ILE A 94 -20.12 4.00 17.99
N THR A 95 -19.59 4.08 19.20
CA THR A 95 -19.06 5.31 19.77
C THR A 95 -17.55 5.32 19.67
N TYR A 96 -16.98 6.45 19.27
CA TYR A 96 -15.54 6.66 19.26
C TYR A 96 -15.09 7.35 20.55
N PRO A 97 -13.79 7.32 20.89
CA PRO A 97 -13.29 8.11 22.01
C PRO A 97 -13.64 9.59 21.85
N ASP A 98 -13.91 10.25 22.98
CA ASP A 98 -14.21 11.67 23.00
C ASP A 98 -12.94 12.47 22.66
N GLY A 99 -12.89 13.06 21.48
CA GLY A 99 -11.75 13.83 21.00
C GLY A 99 -11.47 15.11 21.83
N GLN A 100 -12.45 15.58 22.63
CA GLN A 100 -12.22 16.70 23.55
C GLN A 100 -11.50 16.25 24.83
N LYS A 101 -11.69 15.00 25.25
CA LYS A 101 -11.06 14.43 26.44
C LYS A 101 -9.70 13.79 26.15
N ASP A 102 -9.62 13.04 25.08
CA ASP A 102 -8.39 12.36 24.65
C ASP A 102 -8.28 12.37 23.12
N GLN A 103 -7.69 13.43 22.60
CA GLN A 103 -7.54 13.67 21.18
C GLN A 103 -6.62 12.63 20.51
N ILE A 104 -5.57 12.17 21.23
CA ILE A 104 -4.64 11.18 20.70
C ILE A 104 -5.33 9.84 20.54
N GLN A 105 -6.05 9.38 21.55
CA GLN A 105 -6.82 8.15 21.48
C GLN A 105 -7.89 8.21 20.38
N TYR A 106 -8.61 9.35 20.28
CA TYR A 106 -9.58 9.55 19.22
C TYR A 106 -8.97 9.39 17.83
N LEU A 107 -7.87 10.09 17.55
CA LEU A 107 -7.18 10.01 16.26
C LEU A 107 -6.61 8.60 16.00
N SER A 108 -6.03 7.98 17.03
CA SER A 108 -5.50 6.62 16.93
C SER A 108 -6.58 5.62 16.50
N VAL A 109 -7.73 5.65 17.15
CA VAL A 109 -8.84 4.75 16.83
C VAL A 109 -9.47 5.10 15.50
N ARG A 110 -9.74 6.40 15.25
CA ARG A 110 -10.45 6.88 14.07
C ARG A 110 -9.69 6.62 12.77
N TYR A 111 -8.36 6.75 12.82
CA TYR A 111 -7.47 6.57 11.67
C TYR A 111 -6.62 5.29 11.74
N SER A 112 -6.90 4.44 12.72
CA SER A 112 -6.20 3.15 12.93
C SER A 112 -4.67 3.31 12.97
N MET A 113 -4.18 4.40 13.57
CA MET A 113 -2.75 4.70 13.71
C MET A 113 -2.32 4.54 15.19
N PRO A 114 -1.17 3.90 15.48
CA PRO A 114 -0.67 3.79 16.86
C PRO A 114 -0.53 5.13 17.56
N GLU A 115 -0.98 5.22 18.82
CA GLU A 115 -0.97 6.48 19.61
C GLU A 115 0.40 7.14 19.66
N TRP A 116 1.49 6.36 19.74
CA TRP A 116 2.84 6.90 19.79
C TRP A 116 3.22 7.63 18.50
N ILE A 117 2.76 7.14 17.33
CA ILE A 117 2.97 7.79 16.04
C ILE A 117 2.15 9.08 15.99
N VAL A 118 0.86 9.01 16.37
CA VAL A 118 -0.02 10.19 16.41
C VAL A 118 0.60 11.28 17.29
N ARG A 119 1.06 10.92 18.48
CA ARG A 119 1.73 11.83 19.41
C ARG A 119 2.98 12.47 18.80
N GLN A 120 3.83 11.65 18.17
CA GLN A 120 5.03 12.12 17.53
C GLN A 120 4.72 13.11 16.40
N TRP A 121 3.79 12.77 15.52
CA TRP A 121 3.44 13.65 14.40
C TRP A 121 2.78 14.96 14.85
N ILE A 122 1.97 14.94 15.92
CA ILE A 122 1.44 16.17 16.48
C ILE A 122 2.58 17.08 16.99
N ASN A 123 3.59 16.49 17.63
CA ASN A 123 4.75 17.27 18.10
C ASN A 123 5.60 17.83 16.96
N ASP A 124 5.78 17.05 15.88
CA ASP A 124 6.66 17.41 14.77
C ASP A 124 6.00 18.35 13.76
N TYR A 125 4.69 18.16 13.49
CA TYR A 125 3.98 18.83 12.40
C TYR A 125 2.77 19.66 12.87
N GLY A 126 2.38 19.55 14.12
CA GLY A 126 1.15 20.14 14.63
C GLY A 126 -0.11 19.34 14.30
N MET A 127 -1.22 19.76 14.91
CA MET A 127 -2.48 19.00 14.86
C MET A 127 -3.08 18.93 13.46
N GLU A 128 -3.21 20.06 12.79
CA GLU A 128 -3.86 20.17 11.48
C GLU A 128 -3.15 19.32 10.42
N GLN A 129 -1.83 19.45 10.34
CA GLN A 129 -1.04 18.66 9.40
C GLN A 129 -1.08 17.16 9.72
N THR A 130 -1.06 16.80 11.01
CA THR A 130 -1.19 15.40 11.43
C THR A 130 -2.52 14.79 10.98
N VAL A 131 -3.63 15.50 11.17
CA VAL A 131 -4.94 15.02 10.73
C VAL A 131 -4.98 14.84 9.21
N SER A 132 -4.43 15.79 8.44
CA SER A 132 -4.32 15.68 6.98
C SER A 132 -3.53 14.45 6.55
N VAL A 133 -2.39 14.19 7.18
CA VAL A 133 -1.56 12.99 6.91
C VAL A 133 -2.31 11.71 7.25
N LEU A 134 -2.97 11.64 8.43
CA LEU A 134 -3.76 10.49 8.85
C LEU A 134 -4.91 10.19 7.89
N GLN A 135 -5.58 11.21 7.38
CA GLN A 135 -6.63 11.07 6.35
C GLN A 135 -6.06 10.51 5.05
N ALA A 136 -4.93 11.03 4.60
CA ALA A 136 -4.28 10.57 3.37
C ALA A 136 -3.88 9.09 3.42
N PHE A 137 -3.46 8.58 4.59
CA PHE A 137 -3.12 7.17 4.77
C PHE A 137 -4.30 6.20 4.59
N LEU A 138 -5.53 6.66 4.74
CA LEU A 138 -6.74 5.84 4.55
C LEU A 138 -7.35 5.95 3.14
N GLN A 139 -6.85 6.88 2.32
CA GLN A 139 -7.31 7.01 0.94
C GLN A 139 -6.72 5.91 0.06
N GLU A 140 -7.49 5.45 -0.92
CA GLU A 140 -6.96 4.62 -1.98
C GLU A 140 -6.00 5.46 -2.83
N THR A 141 -4.74 5.07 -2.85
CA THR A 141 -3.73 5.74 -3.68
C THR A 141 -3.78 5.15 -5.08
N PRO A 142 -3.93 5.98 -6.12
CA PRO A 142 -3.82 5.53 -7.50
C PRO A 142 -2.41 4.98 -7.76
N VAL A 143 -2.31 4.10 -8.74
CA VAL A 143 -1.01 3.59 -9.18
C VAL A 143 -0.28 4.70 -9.91
N THR A 144 0.88 5.10 -9.40
CA THR A 144 1.75 6.06 -10.06
C THR A 144 2.82 5.37 -10.89
N ILE A 145 3.08 5.93 -12.06
CA ILE A 145 4.09 5.44 -13.00
C ILE A 145 5.01 6.57 -13.43
N ARG A 146 6.21 6.17 -13.78
CA ARG A 146 7.25 7.03 -14.37
C ARG A 146 7.56 6.57 -15.78
N THR A 147 7.49 7.49 -16.75
CA THR A 147 7.87 7.24 -18.14
C THR A 147 9.35 6.88 -18.24
N ASN A 148 9.68 5.89 -19.04
CA ASN A 148 11.06 5.60 -19.44
C ASN A 148 11.46 6.55 -20.58
N LEU A 149 12.07 7.66 -20.22
CA LEU A 149 12.47 8.71 -21.18
C LEU A 149 13.55 8.29 -22.18
N LEU A 150 14.21 7.15 -21.95
CA LEU A 150 15.14 6.57 -22.95
C LEU A 150 14.40 5.90 -24.11
N LYS A 151 13.12 5.51 -23.91
CA LYS A 151 12.35 4.75 -24.90
C LYS A 151 11.20 5.54 -25.52
N ILE A 152 10.56 6.42 -24.75
CA ILE A 152 9.33 7.08 -25.17
C ILE A 152 9.17 8.44 -24.50
N THR A 153 8.48 9.37 -25.16
CA THR A 153 8.08 10.64 -24.52
C THR A 153 6.82 10.45 -23.67
N PRO A 154 6.58 11.31 -22.67
CA PRO A 154 5.37 11.24 -21.84
C PRO A 154 4.08 11.30 -22.69
N GLU A 155 4.03 12.15 -23.70
CA GLU A 155 2.85 12.32 -24.58
C GLU A 155 2.57 11.06 -25.41
N ALA A 156 3.64 10.41 -25.90
CA ALA A 156 3.51 9.17 -26.65
C ALA A 156 3.10 8.01 -25.75
N LEU A 157 3.59 7.96 -24.48
CA LEU A 157 3.17 6.98 -23.49
C LEU A 157 1.68 7.14 -23.12
N GLU A 158 1.23 8.38 -22.90
CA GLU A 158 -0.18 8.68 -22.60
C GLU A 158 -1.10 8.17 -23.70
N LYS A 159 -0.74 8.42 -24.97
CA LYS A 159 -1.49 7.92 -26.12
C LYS A 159 -1.52 6.39 -26.16
N TRP A 160 -0.39 5.73 -25.94
CA TRP A 160 -0.29 4.26 -25.92
C TRP A 160 -1.17 3.64 -24.81
N LEU A 161 -1.09 4.19 -23.59
CA LEU A 161 -1.91 3.74 -22.48
C LEU A 161 -3.41 3.87 -22.78
N LYS A 162 -3.81 4.96 -23.43
CA LYS A 162 -5.20 5.16 -23.86
C LYS A 162 -5.64 4.12 -24.89
N GLU A 163 -4.76 3.74 -25.83
CA GLU A 163 -5.02 2.67 -26.81
C GLU A 163 -5.15 1.30 -26.12
N GLU A 164 -4.48 1.08 -24.98
CA GLU A 164 -4.62 -0.09 -24.12
C GLU A 164 -5.85 -0.05 -23.18
N GLY A 165 -6.66 1.02 -23.24
CA GLY A 165 -7.85 1.22 -22.39
C GLY A 165 -7.51 1.70 -20.97
N VAL A 166 -6.30 2.14 -20.72
CA VAL A 166 -5.84 2.67 -19.42
C VAL A 166 -6.06 4.17 -19.37
N THR A 167 -6.69 4.65 -18.29
CA THR A 167 -6.73 6.08 -17.99
C THR A 167 -5.41 6.52 -17.39
N ALA A 168 -4.77 7.51 -17.99
CA ALA A 168 -3.54 8.12 -17.50
C ALA A 168 -3.77 9.61 -17.26
N GLU A 169 -3.53 10.06 -16.05
CA GLU A 169 -3.61 11.46 -15.65
C GLU A 169 -2.21 11.97 -15.34
N LYS A 170 -1.77 13.01 -16.06
CA LYS A 170 -0.45 13.59 -15.83
C LYS A 170 -0.36 14.18 -14.43
N MET A 171 0.69 13.84 -13.71
CA MET A 171 0.94 14.44 -12.40
C MET A 171 1.40 15.88 -12.56
N VAL A 172 0.76 16.75 -11.79
CA VAL A 172 1.16 18.15 -11.67
C VAL A 172 1.61 18.38 -10.23
N CYS A 173 2.91 18.58 -10.04
CA CYS A 173 3.46 18.94 -8.75
C CYS A 173 4.04 20.36 -8.88
N ALA A 174 3.38 21.33 -8.26
CA ALA A 174 3.80 22.74 -8.37
C ALA A 174 5.22 22.99 -7.87
N ASP A 175 5.61 22.24 -6.83
CA ASP A 175 6.94 22.35 -6.21
C ASP A 175 8.01 21.52 -6.92
N MET A 176 7.63 20.68 -7.90
CA MET A 176 8.52 19.78 -8.64
C MET A 176 8.12 19.65 -10.10
N PRO A 177 8.30 20.70 -10.92
CA PRO A 177 7.93 20.70 -12.33
C PRO A 177 8.72 19.66 -13.15
N GLU A 178 9.84 19.17 -12.63
CA GLU A 178 10.67 18.12 -13.25
C GLU A 178 9.93 16.78 -13.37
N LEU A 179 8.90 16.54 -12.53
CA LEU A 179 8.09 15.30 -12.56
C LEU A 179 7.05 15.26 -13.70
N ASN A 180 7.23 16.05 -14.74
CA ASN A 180 6.33 16.13 -15.89
C ASN A 180 6.21 14.83 -16.71
N TYR A 181 7.02 13.83 -16.39
CA TYR A 181 7.03 12.47 -16.95
C TYR A 181 6.24 11.44 -16.13
N ALA A 182 5.61 11.87 -15.04
CA ALA A 182 4.89 10.98 -14.14
C ALA A 182 3.38 11.03 -14.40
N PHE A 183 2.72 9.87 -14.24
CA PHE A 183 1.26 9.73 -14.40
C PHE A 183 0.66 8.94 -13.25
N MET A 184 -0.59 9.25 -12.92
CA MET A 184 -1.49 8.36 -12.18
C MET A 184 -2.27 7.53 -13.21
N ILE A 185 -2.31 6.20 -13.03
CA ILE A 185 -3.01 5.31 -13.94
C ILE A 185 -4.10 4.50 -13.25
N SER A 186 -5.18 4.24 -13.99
CA SER A 186 -6.32 3.43 -13.56
C SER A 186 -6.99 2.74 -14.76
N GLY A 187 -7.96 1.86 -14.48
CA GLY A 187 -8.73 1.19 -15.53
C GLY A 187 -8.03 -0.04 -16.12
N PHE A 188 -7.12 -0.67 -15.41
CA PHE A 188 -6.45 -1.91 -15.83
C PHE A 188 -6.61 -3.01 -14.78
N ASP A 189 -6.65 -4.28 -15.23
CA ASP A 189 -6.74 -5.42 -14.32
C ASP A 189 -5.37 -5.84 -13.76
N HIS A 190 -4.38 -6.00 -14.66
CA HIS A 190 -3.04 -6.45 -14.31
C HIS A 190 -1.98 -5.73 -15.15
N LEU A 191 -0.96 -5.19 -14.50
CA LEU A 191 0.15 -4.52 -15.18
C LEU A 191 0.81 -5.40 -16.25
N ASN A 192 1.00 -6.69 -15.95
CA ASN A 192 1.61 -7.62 -16.91
C ASN A 192 0.77 -7.89 -18.17
N ALA A 193 -0.51 -7.49 -18.19
CA ALA A 193 -1.34 -7.58 -19.40
C ALA A 193 -1.02 -6.43 -20.37
N LEU A 194 -0.51 -5.31 -19.89
CA LEU A 194 -0.17 -4.15 -20.70
C LEU A 194 1.12 -4.40 -21.51
N ALA A 195 1.09 -4.21 -22.81
CA ALA A 195 2.28 -4.29 -23.66
C ALA A 195 3.28 -3.19 -23.30
N SER A 196 2.79 -1.97 -23.04
CA SER A 196 3.60 -0.84 -22.58
C SER A 196 4.43 -1.16 -21.32
N PHE A 197 3.86 -1.93 -20.38
CA PHE A 197 4.61 -2.39 -19.19
C PHE A 197 5.65 -3.45 -19.55
N ARG A 198 5.28 -4.46 -20.36
CA ARG A 198 6.22 -5.53 -20.76
C ARG A 198 7.40 -5.02 -21.56
N GLU A 199 7.17 -4.02 -22.39
CA GLU A 199 8.20 -3.36 -23.19
C GLU A 199 9.07 -2.39 -22.36
N GLY A 200 8.74 -2.17 -21.09
CA GLY A 200 9.49 -1.30 -20.19
C GLY A 200 9.40 0.18 -20.58
N LEU A 201 8.25 0.62 -21.14
CA LEU A 201 8.01 2.01 -21.50
C LEU A 201 7.75 2.88 -20.27
N PHE A 202 7.40 2.26 -19.15
CA PHE A 202 7.24 2.91 -17.85
C PHE A 202 7.62 2.00 -16.69
N TYR A 203 7.86 2.59 -15.54
CA TYR A 203 8.11 1.94 -14.27
C TYR A 203 7.02 2.34 -13.25
N VAL A 204 6.50 1.37 -12.47
CA VAL A 204 5.61 1.68 -11.35
C VAL A 204 6.46 2.20 -10.20
N GLN A 205 6.30 3.46 -9.89
CA GLN A 205 7.10 4.13 -8.88
C GLN A 205 6.28 5.21 -8.19
N ASP A 206 6.40 5.28 -6.88
CA ASP A 206 5.81 6.34 -6.08
C ASP A 206 6.59 7.66 -6.26
N VAL A 207 5.87 8.77 -6.16
CA VAL A 207 6.45 10.13 -6.34
C VAL A 207 7.62 10.37 -5.41
N SER A 208 7.49 10.02 -4.13
CA SER A 208 8.58 10.15 -3.16
C SER A 208 9.85 9.38 -3.57
N SER A 209 9.67 8.25 -4.25
CA SER A 209 10.77 7.46 -4.81
C SER A 209 11.35 8.05 -6.09
N MET A 210 10.53 8.77 -6.90
CA MET A 210 11.03 9.52 -8.07
C MET A 210 11.90 10.69 -7.63
N MET A 211 11.50 11.39 -6.56
CA MET A 211 12.25 12.52 -5.98
C MET A 211 13.70 12.16 -5.63
N VAL A 212 13.98 10.92 -5.27
CA VAL A 212 15.36 10.49 -4.96
C VAL A 212 16.28 10.72 -6.15
N ALA A 213 15.88 10.31 -7.35
CA ALA A 213 16.72 10.48 -8.53
C ALA A 213 16.79 11.94 -9.00
N GLU A 214 15.72 12.73 -8.77
CA GLU A 214 15.74 14.17 -9.01
C GLU A 214 16.71 14.89 -8.07
N THR A 215 16.67 14.56 -6.80
CA THR A 215 17.56 15.13 -5.77
C THR A 215 19.03 14.75 -6.01
N VAL A 216 19.30 13.48 -6.39
CA VAL A 216 20.66 13.03 -6.71
C VAL A 216 21.20 13.73 -7.95
N ALA A 217 20.35 14.04 -8.92
CA ALA A 217 20.72 14.73 -10.17
C ALA A 217 22.05 14.21 -10.75
N PRO A 218 22.15 12.92 -11.13
CA PRO A 218 23.42 12.30 -11.45
C PRO A 218 24.09 12.95 -12.65
N LYS A 219 25.39 13.23 -12.53
CA LYS A 219 26.20 13.75 -13.65
C LYS A 219 26.54 12.60 -14.60
N LYS A 220 26.74 12.93 -15.88
CA LYS A 220 27.25 11.97 -16.87
C LYS A 220 28.50 11.27 -16.33
N ASP A 221 28.64 10.00 -16.70
CA ASP A 221 29.76 9.13 -16.34
C ASP A 221 29.91 8.84 -14.83
N SER A 222 28.93 9.23 -14.00
CA SER A 222 28.95 8.93 -12.57
C SER A 222 28.87 7.42 -12.33
N TYR A 223 29.57 6.97 -11.27
CA TYR A 223 29.43 5.64 -10.70
C TYR A 223 28.59 5.73 -9.42
N ILE A 224 27.43 5.08 -9.43
CA ILE A 224 26.45 5.14 -8.33
C ILE A 224 26.30 3.75 -7.69
N ILE A 225 26.27 3.69 -6.37
CA ILE A 225 26.00 2.47 -5.62
C ILE A 225 24.69 2.64 -4.84
N ASP A 226 23.72 1.79 -5.11
CA ASP A 226 22.50 1.65 -4.34
C ASP A 226 22.62 0.39 -3.48
N VAL A 227 22.75 0.56 -2.17
CA VAL A 227 23.06 -0.55 -1.23
C VAL A 227 21.84 -1.32 -0.75
N CYS A 228 20.61 -0.82 -1.02
CA CYS A 228 19.32 -1.43 -0.68
C CYS A 228 18.36 -1.30 -1.87
N ALA A 229 18.77 -1.85 -3.02
CA ALA A 229 18.20 -1.47 -4.30
C ALA A 229 16.86 -2.13 -4.62
N ALA A 230 16.61 -3.37 -4.16
CA ALA A 230 15.45 -4.14 -4.63
C ALA A 230 14.09 -3.47 -4.32
N PRO A 231 13.15 -3.53 -5.24
CA PRO A 231 13.16 -4.23 -6.55
C PRO A 231 13.92 -3.50 -7.68
N GLY A 232 14.54 -2.35 -7.42
CA GLY A 232 15.39 -1.62 -8.37
C GLY A 232 14.83 -0.30 -8.89
N GLY A 233 13.67 0.16 -8.41
CA GLY A 233 13.00 1.35 -8.97
C GLY A 233 13.83 2.63 -8.95
N LYS A 234 14.53 2.91 -7.85
CA LYS A 234 15.41 4.08 -7.72
C LYS A 234 16.66 3.91 -8.58
N SER A 235 17.29 2.72 -8.54
CA SER A 235 18.48 2.40 -9.35
C SER A 235 18.20 2.46 -10.86
N VAL A 236 17.05 1.93 -11.32
CA VAL A 236 16.59 2.03 -12.72
C VAL A 236 16.43 3.51 -13.11
N HIS A 237 15.79 4.31 -12.26
CA HIS A 237 15.62 5.74 -12.53
C HIS A 237 16.95 6.49 -12.65
N LEU A 238 17.89 6.21 -11.75
CA LEU A 238 19.23 6.78 -11.81
C LEU A 238 19.99 6.36 -13.09
N ALA A 239 19.88 5.08 -13.49
CA ALA A 239 20.49 4.59 -14.72
C ALA A 239 19.90 5.24 -15.98
N GLU A 240 18.58 5.47 -16.01
CA GLU A 240 17.92 6.20 -17.09
C GLU A 240 18.38 7.67 -17.14
N LYS A 241 18.49 8.34 -15.98
CA LYS A 241 18.99 9.74 -15.92
C LYS A 241 20.44 9.88 -16.35
N LEU A 242 21.26 8.85 -16.21
CA LEU A 242 22.62 8.81 -16.75
C LEU A 242 22.66 8.73 -18.28
N GLY A 243 21.53 8.43 -18.94
CA GLY A 243 21.42 8.45 -20.41
C GLY A 243 22.35 7.44 -21.12
N GLY A 244 22.58 6.28 -20.52
CA GLY A 244 23.48 5.25 -21.07
C GLY A 244 24.96 5.46 -20.77
N THR A 245 25.32 6.52 -20.03
CA THR A 245 26.68 6.76 -19.55
C THR A 245 26.85 6.28 -18.11
N GLY A 246 28.09 6.25 -17.61
CA GLY A 246 28.36 5.86 -16.22
C GLY A 246 27.91 4.44 -15.87
N MET A 247 27.66 4.19 -14.58
CA MET A 247 27.25 2.88 -14.09
C MET A 247 26.46 3.00 -12.78
N VAL A 248 25.36 2.26 -12.68
CA VAL A 248 24.65 2.04 -11.40
C VAL A 248 24.89 0.60 -10.95
N GLU A 249 25.49 0.43 -9.78
CA GLU A 249 25.63 -0.87 -9.11
C GLU A 249 24.53 -1.01 -8.05
N ALA A 250 23.53 -1.82 -8.34
CA ALA A 250 22.39 -2.09 -7.47
C ALA A 250 22.66 -3.31 -6.59
N ARG A 251 22.73 -3.13 -5.28
CA ARG A 251 23.05 -4.17 -4.31
C ARG A 251 21.84 -4.53 -3.46
N ASP A 252 21.68 -5.81 -3.13
CA ASP A 252 20.75 -6.24 -2.07
C ASP A 252 21.23 -7.54 -1.42
N LEU A 253 20.62 -7.93 -0.28
CA LEU A 253 21.10 -9.01 0.58
C LEU A 253 20.79 -10.41 0.06
N THR A 254 19.61 -10.62 -0.56
CA THR A 254 19.15 -11.96 -0.92
C THR A 254 19.11 -12.18 -2.42
N GLU A 255 19.33 -13.42 -2.85
CA GLU A 255 19.25 -13.81 -4.28
C GLU A 255 17.87 -13.44 -4.87
N TYR A 256 16.78 -13.73 -4.16
CA TYR A 256 15.44 -13.35 -4.57
C TYR A 256 15.32 -11.83 -4.90
N LYS A 257 15.92 -10.98 -4.09
CA LYS A 257 15.90 -9.52 -4.30
C LYS A 257 16.77 -9.09 -5.48
N THR A 258 17.95 -9.70 -5.65
CA THR A 258 18.79 -9.43 -6.83
C THR A 258 18.14 -9.93 -8.11
N ASP A 259 17.37 -11.02 -8.08
CA ASP A 259 16.60 -11.49 -9.23
C ASP A 259 15.52 -10.47 -9.65
N LEU A 260 14.86 -9.80 -8.71
CA LEU A 260 13.93 -8.71 -9.03
C LEU A 260 14.63 -7.54 -9.73
N ILE A 261 15.85 -7.20 -9.29
CA ILE A 261 16.67 -6.16 -9.94
C ILE A 261 17.01 -6.58 -11.38
N ARG A 262 17.49 -7.84 -11.60
CA ARG A 262 17.80 -8.38 -12.92
C ARG A 262 16.62 -8.34 -13.89
N GLN A 263 15.44 -8.71 -13.41
CA GLN A 263 14.21 -8.66 -14.21
C GLN A 263 13.90 -7.22 -14.66
N ASN A 264 14.11 -6.24 -13.81
CA ASN A 264 13.90 -4.83 -14.15
C ASN A 264 14.98 -4.28 -15.08
N ILE A 265 16.25 -4.64 -14.89
CA ILE A 265 17.34 -4.32 -15.85
C ILE A 265 17.00 -4.84 -17.25
N ALA A 266 16.60 -6.11 -17.34
CA ALA A 266 16.25 -6.76 -18.61
C ALA A 266 15.02 -6.10 -19.27
N ARG A 267 13.95 -5.82 -18.50
CA ARG A 267 12.72 -5.20 -19.01
C ARG A 267 12.99 -3.79 -19.54
N HIS A 268 13.81 -2.99 -18.85
CA HIS A 268 14.17 -1.64 -19.26
C HIS A 268 15.34 -1.60 -20.25
N GLN A 269 16.01 -2.73 -20.49
CA GLN A 269 17.15 -2.88 -21.41
C GLN A 269 18.32 -1.94 -21.07
N LEU A 270 18.65 -1.85 -19.78
CA LEU A 270 19.70 -0.97 -19.29
C LEU A 270 21.06 -1.63 -19.40
N SER A 271 21.99 -1.01 -20.15
CA SER A 271 23.39 -1.44 -20.28
C SER A 271 24.32 -0.85 -19.22
N ASN A 272 23.88 0.22 -18.58
CA ASN A 272 24.63 0.97 -17.56
C ASN A 272 24.15 0.67 -16.12
N MET A 273 23.57 -0.50 -15.92
CA MET A 273 23.15 -0.95 -14.59
C MET A 273 23.51 -2.44 -14.41
N ARG A 274 23.99 -2.79 -13.24
CA ARG A 274 24.25 -4.19 -12.86
C ARG A 274 23.75 -4.47 -11.44
N ASP A 275 23.37 -5.71 -11.20
CA ASP A 275 23.05 -6.19 -9.87
C ASP A 275 24.27 -6.79 -9.17
N ARG A 276 24.25 -6.74 -7.85
CA ARG A 276 25.24 -7.41 -7.01
C ARG A 276 24.61 -7.85 -5.70
N LYS A 277 24.78 -9.12 -5.36
CA LYS A 277 24.44 -9.59 -4.02
C LYS A 277 25.44 -9.00 -3.03
N SER A 278 24.94 -8.32 -2.00
CA SER A 278 25.78 -7.88 -0.88
C SER A 278 26.18 -9.10 -0.05
N VAL A 279 27.45 -9.16 0.29
CA VAL A 279 27.97 -10.09 1.29
C VAL A 279 28.10 -9.26 2.56
N VAL A 280 27.37 -9.64 3.62
CA VAL A 280 27.50 -9.04 4.95
C VAL A 280 28.75 -9.57 5.58
#